data_68c4b469c34b31bddbad02fc08ddbe7d
#
_entry.id   68c4b469c34b31bddbad02fc08ddbe7d
#
_cell.length_a   1.000
_cell.length_b   1.000
_cell.length_c   1.000
_cell.angle_alpha   90.00
_cell.angle_beta   90.00
_cell.angle_gamma   90.00
#
_symmetry.space_group_name_H-M   'P 1'
#
loop_
_entity.id
_entity.type
_entity.pdbx_description
1 polymer ?
#
loop_
_entity_poly.entity_id
_entity_poly.type
_entity_poly.pdbx_seq_one_letter_code
_entity_poly.pdbx_strand_id
1 'polypeptide(L)'
;ERRIHVDTGSAASSDMSYTNRADIYLGDVSSQVYEFLRAPRPCLFLNSHRVDWQDDPNYLHWRAGSVLDSPAHLLDAIDAAVAAHPDYAPTHQALIDATFSLSERASAERAAEAIGAFLKGTRPLG
;
A
#
# COMPACT_ATOMS: atom_id res chain seq x y z
N GLU A 1 13.55 -1.58 26.89
CA GLU A 1 13.19 -2.05 25.54
C GLU A 1 13.12 -0.86 24.60
N ARG A 2 13.84 -0.93 23.48
CA ARG A 2 13.72 0.10 22.43
C ARG A 2 12.38 -0.13 21.72
N ARG A 3 11.48 0.83 21.86
CA ARG A 3 10.17 0.81 21.15
C ARG A 3 10.27 1.30 19.71
N ILE A 4 11.40 1.94 19.34
CA ILE A 4 11.64 2.48 18.00
C ILE A 4 12.83 1.75 17.39
N HIS A 5 12.64 1.20 16.21
CA HIS A 5 13.67 0.65 15.35
C HIS A 5 13.89 1.58 14.17
N VAL A 6 15.13 1.99 13.95
CA VAL A 6 15.52 2.81 12.79
C VAL A 6 16.35 1.93 11.88
N ASP A 7 15.86 1.71 10.67
CA ASP A 7 16.57 1.00 9.62
C ASP A 7 17.07 2.01 8.58
N THR A 8 18.36 2.02 8.33
CA THR A 8 19.02 2.94 7.41
C THR A 8 19.42 2.27 6.09
N GLY A 9 18.81 1.15 5.74
CA GLY A 9 19.04 0.48 4.47
C GLY A 9 19.47 -0.98 4.56
N SER A 10 18.92 -1.75 5.50
CA SER A 10 19.09 -3.19 5.53
C SER A 10 18.30 -3.88 4.38
N ALA A 11 18.58 -5.17 4.16
CA ALA A 11 17.81 -5.98 3.21
C ALA A 11 16.31 -5.98 3.55
N ALA A 12 15.94 -5.95 4.85
CA ALA A 12 14.55 -5.95 5.30
C ALA A 12 13.77 -4.68 4.90
N SER A 13 14.45 -3.57 4.62
CA SER A 13 13.81 -2.36 4.07
C SER A 13 13.45 -2.47 2.59
N SER A 14 14.05 -3.43 1.87
CA SER A 14 13.87 -3.62 0.42
C SER A 14 13.08 -4.88 0.06
N ASP A 15 13.08 -5.90 0.92
CA ASP A 15 12.47 -7.22 0.66
C ASP A 15 11.03 -7.35 1.18
N MET A 16 10.39 -6.25 1.54
CA MET A 16 9.03 -6.18 2.11
C MET A 16 8.89 -6.82 3.50
N SER A 17 9.97 -7.18 4.20
CA SER A 17 9.90 -7.79 5.53
C SER A 17 9.15 -6.92 6.54
N TYR A 18 9.41 -5.62 6.56
CA TYR A 18 8.70 -4.68 7.44
C TYR A 18 7.24 -4.50 7.01
N THR A 19 7.01 -4.28 5.72
CA THR A 19 5.67 -4.11 5.15
C THR A 19 4.77 -5.30 5.44
N ASN A 20 5.30 -6.52 5.31
CA ASN A 20 4.53 -7.74 5.55
C ASN A 20 4.20 -7.98 7.04
N ARG A 21 5.03 -7.46 7.96
CA ARG A 21 4.88 -7.67 9.41
C ARG A 21 4.20 -6.52 10.15
N ALA A 22 4.08 -5.36 9.52
CA ALA A 22 3.46 -4.20 10.14
C ALA A 22 1.95 -4.36 10.29
N ASP A 23 1.39 -3.93 11.40
CA ASP A 23 -0.05 -3.95 11.68
C ASP A 23 -0.75 -2.69 11.19
N ILE A 24 -0.02 -1.58 11.07
CA ILE A 24 -0.51 -0.29 10.59
C ILE A 24 0.54 0.38 9.69
N TYR A 25 0.07 1.08 8.69
CA TYR A 25 0.90 1.93 7.83
C TYR A 25 0.79 3.39 8.26
N LEU A 26 1.92 4.04 8.45
CA LEU A 26 2.02 5.49 8.58
C LEU A 26 3.01 6.01 7.54
N GLY A 27 2.54 6.86 6.67
CA GLY A 27 3.38 7.41 5.60
C GLY A 27 2.82 8.70 5.00
N ASP A 28 3.50 9.16 3.97
CA ASP A 28 3.09 10.29 3.15
C ASP A 28 2.78 9.82 1.72
N VAL A 29 3.43 10.37 0.71
CA VAL A 29 3.26 10.00 -0.70
C VAL A 29 4.26 8.91 -1.08
N SER A 30 3.85 7.64 -0.96
CA SER A 30 4.70 6.51 -1.31
C SER A 30 3.89 5.36 -1.94
N SER A 31 4.37 4.84 -3.06
CA SER A 31 3.80 3.64 -3.70
C SER A 31 3.91 2.37 -2.84
N GLN A 32 4.75 2.37 -1.80
CA GLN A 32 4.92 1.24 -0.89
C GLN A 32 3.63 0.88 -0.14
N VAL A 33 2.70 1.83 -0.01
CA VAL A 33 1.39 1.57 0.57
C VAL A 33 0.62 0.48 -0.19
N TYR A 34 0.75 0.39 -1.50
CA TYR A 34 0.06 -0.65 -2.29
C TYR A 34 0.55 -2.06 -1.91
N GLU A 35 1.84 -2.22 -1.65
CA GLU A 35 2.38 -3.50 -1.15
C GLU A 35 1.84 -3.84 0.24
N PHE A 36 1.68 -2.82 1.10
CA PHE A 36 1.09 -2.98 2.42
C PHE A 36 -0.39 -3.40 2.34
N LEU A 37 -1.16 -2.80 1.43
CA LEU A 37 -2.59 -3.05 1.24
C LEU A 37 -2.92 -4.46 0.70
N ARG A 38 -1.96 -5.23 0.22
CA ARG A 38 -2.19 -6.63 -0.21
C ARG A 38 -2.87 -7.48 0.87
N ALA A 39 -2.70 -7.13 2.13
CA ALA A 39 -3.56 -7.58 3.23
C ALA A 39 -4.20 -6.34 3.84
N PRO A 40 -5.53 -6.15 3.74
CA PRO A 40 -6.20 -4.95 4.24
C PRO A 40 -5.89 -4.69 5.71
N ARG A 41 -5.28 -3.55 6.00
CA ARG A 41 -4.82 -3.14 7.34
C ARG A 41 -4.93 -1.62 7.47
N PRO A 42 -5.03 -1.07 8.70
CA PRO A 42 -5.17 0.35 8.92
C PRO A 42 -4.06 1.18 8.28
N CYS A 43 -4.43 2.28 7.62
CA CYS A 43 -3.51 3.26 7.07
C CYS A 43 -3.77 4.63 7.66
N LEU A 44 -2.69 5.38 7.86
CA LEU A 44 -2.69 6.76 8.29
C LEU A 44 -1.69 7.54 7.43
N PHE A 45 -2.11 8.67 6.86
CA PHE A 45 -1.29 9.48 5.98
C PHE A 45 -1.03 10.85 6.59
N LEU A 46 0.20 11.35 6.44
CA LEU A 46 0.61 12.64 6.96
C LEU A 46 0.74 13.65 5.82
N ASN A 47 -0.19 14.60 5.76
CA ASN A 47 -0.20 15.72 4.83
C ASN A 47 0.58 16.92 5.40
N SER A 48 1.89 16.75 5.61
CA SER A 48 2.75 17.78 6.21
C SER A 48 2.86 19.06 5.37
N HIS A 49 2.63 18.96 4.08
CA HIS A 49 2.66 20.09 3.14
C HIS A 49 1.28 20.74 2.91
N ARG A 50 0.23 20.19 3.54
CA ARG A 50 -1.17 20.69 3.41
C ARG A 50 -1.62 20.83 1.96
N VAL A 51 -1.31 19.82 1.16
CA VAL A 51 -1.75 19.75 -0.23
C VAL A 51 -3.25 19.48 -0.31
N ASP A 52 -3.91 20.04 -1.31
CA ASP A 52 -5.28 19.70 -1.67
C ASP A 52 -5.24 18.40 -2.48
N TRP A 53 -5.50 17.28 -1.83
CA TRP A 53 -5.26 15.95 -2.35
C TRP A 53 -6.51 15.23 -2.85
N GLN A 54 -7.69 15.70 -2.47
CA GLN A 54 -8.94 14.95 -2.63
C GLN A 54 -9.26 14.63 -4.09
N ASP A 55 -8.97 15.57 -5.00
CA ASP A 55 -9.24 15.45 -6.43
C ASP A 55 -7.97 15.19 -7.26
N ASP A 56 -6.82 15.03 -6.62
CA ASP A 56 -5.56 14.74 -7.30
C ASP A 56 -5.35 13.23 -7.44
N PRO A 57 -5.25 12.69 -8.68
CA PRO A 57 -5.05 11.27 -8.92
C PRO A 57 -3.73 10.73 -8.36
N ASN A 58 -2.74 11.57 -8.11
CA ASN A 58 -1.46 11.17 -7.50
C ASN A 58 -1.61 10.76 -6.03
N TYR A 59 -2.72 11.15 -5.38
CA TYR A 59 -3.02 10.88 -3.98
C TYR A 59 -4.13 9.86 -3.78
N LEU A 60 -4.51 9.08 -4.79
CA LEU A 60 -5.59 8.08 -4.69
C LEU A 60 -5.42 7.13 -3.51
N HIS A 61 -4.18 6.76 -3.19
CA HIS A 61 -3.86 5.88 -2.08
C HIS A 61 -4.21 6.48 -0.71
N TRP A 62 -4.31 7.81 -0.57
CA TRP A 62 -4.73 8.45 0.67
C TRP A 62 -6.21 8.22 0.99
N ARG A 63 -7.01 7.80 0.02
CA ARG A 63 -8.39 7.35 0.24
C ARG A 63 -8.48 6.03 1.01
N ALA A 64 -7.36 5.34 1.18
CA ALA A 64 -7.27 4.08 1.93
C ALA A 64 -7.18 4.27 3.44
N GLY A 65 -7.16 5.49 3.97
CA GLY A 65 -7.07 5.74 5.39
C GLY A 65 -7.30 7.19 5.78
N SER A 66 -7.11 7.47 7.05
CA SER A 66 -7.21 8.83 7.58
C SER A 66 -6.01 9.67 7.14
N VAL A 67 -6.24 10.97 6.90
CA VAL A 67 -5.19 11.93 6.54
C VAL A 67 -5.07 13.00 7.62
N LEU A 68 -3.86 13.24 8.09
CA LEU A 68 -3.54 14.26 9.10
C LEU A 68 -2.70 15.37 8.48
N ASP A 69 -3.05 16.61 8.79
CA ASP A 69 -2.25 17.80 8.43
C ASP A 69 -1.16 18.14 9.46
N SER A 70 -1.11 17.43 10.58
CA SER A 70 -0.15 17.68 11.66
C SER A 70 0.08 16.43 12.51
N PRO A 71 1.32 16.16 12.94
CA PRO A 71 1.63 15.06 13.85
C PRO A 71 1.27 15.33 15.31
N ALA A 72 0.67 16.48 15.65
CA ALA A 72 0.46 16.91 17.04
C ALA A 72 -0.31 15.91 17.92
N HIS A 73 -1.23 15.14 17.32
CA HIS A 73 -2.04 14.11 17.99
C HIS A 73 -1.88 12.74 17.34
N LEU A 74 -0.66 12.40 16.96
CA LEU A 74 -0.37 11.20 16.19
C LEU A 74 -0.82 9.92 16.89
N LEU A 75 -0.64 9.79 18.19
CA LEU A 75 -1.03 8.57 18.92
C LEU A 75 -2.54 8.39 18.93
N ASP A 76 -3.29 9.44 19.19
CA ASP A 76 -4.77 9.39 19.15
C ASP A 76 -5.27 9.09 17.75
N ALA A 77 -4.60 9.61 16.73
CA ALA A 77 -4.92 9.37 15.33
C ALA A 77 -4.62 7.93 14.89
N ILE A 78 -3.57 7.29 15.45
CA ILE A 78 -3.28 5.87 15.21
C ILE A 78 -4.43 5.01 15.76
N ASP A 79 -4.86 5.25 17.00
CA ASP A 79 -5.97 4.52 17.60
C ASP A 79 -7.28 4.72 16.82
N ALA A 80 -7.54 5.95 16.38
CA ALA A 80 -8.69 6.28 15.55
C ALA A 80 -8.63 5.58 14.18
N ALA A 81 -7.47 5.51 13.53
CA ALA A 81 -7.29 4.84 12.25
C ALA A 81 -7.53 3.34 12.35
N VAL A 82 -7.11 2.71 13.45
CA VAL A 82 -7.41 1.29 13.73
C VAL A 82 -8.91 1.08 13.87
N ALA A 83 -9.60 1.95 14.63
CA ALA A 83 -11.05 1.85 14.83
C ALA A 83 -11.85 2.08 13.53
N ALA A 84 -11.40 3.01 12.68
CA ALA A 84 -12.05 3.36 11.42
C ALA A 84 -11.73 2.41 10.25
N HIS A 85 -10.78 1.48 10.43
CA HIS A 85 -10.34 0.60 9.35
C HIS A 85 -11.48 -0.13 8.61
N PRO A 86 -12.54 -0.65 9.26
CA PRO A 86 -13.64 -1.30 8.56
C PRO A 86 -14.32 -0.42 7.50
N ASP A 87 -14.36 0.89 7.71
CA ASP A 87 -14.97 1.84 6.77
C ASP A 87 -14.14 2.02 5.49
N TYR A 88 -12.82 1.80 5.59
CA TYR A 88 -11.88 1.89 4.47
C TYR A 88 -11.69 0.56 3.73
N ALA A 89 -12.12 -0.56 4.26
CA ALA A 89 -11.91 -1.88 3.67
C ALA A 89 -12.39 -2.01 2.21
N PRO A 90 -13.56 -1.47 1.81
CA PRO A 90 -13.98 -1.47 0.39
C PRO A 90 -13.03 -0.69 -0.53
N THR A 91 -12.49 0.43 -0.06
CA THR A 91 -11.51 1.23 -0.80
C THR A 91 -10.19 0.49 -0.96
N HIS A 92 -9.73 -0.21 0.10
CA HIS A 92 -8.55 -1.07 0.02
C HIS A 92 -8.70 -2.12 -1.06
N GLN A 93 -9.82 -2.83 -1.08
CA GLN A 93 -10.08 -3.87 -2.08
C GLN A 93 -10.08 -3.29 -3.49
N ALA A 94 -10.76 -2.15 -3.71
CA ALA A 94 -10.79 -1.49 -5.01
C ALA A 94 -9.39 -1.07 -5.49
N LEU A 95 -8.55 -0.54 -4.60
CA LEU A 95 -7.17 -0.17 -4.93
C LEU A 95 -6.30 -1.38 -5.26
N ILE A 96 -6.47 -2.49 -4.53
CA ILE A 96 -5.76 -3.75 -4.80
C ILE A 96 -6.16 -4.29 -6.16
N ASP A 97 -7.46 -4.39 -6.45
CA ASP A 97 -7.99 -4.92 -7.71
C ASP A 97 -7.55 -4.09 -8.91
N ALA A 98 -7.44 -2.76 -8.74
CA ALA A 98 -6.96 -1.88 -9.78
C ALA A 98 -5.44 -1.95 -10.00
N THR A 99 -4.67 -2.36 -8.98
CA THR A 99 -3.21 -2.32 -9.01
C THR A 99 -2.58 -3.68 -9.31
N PHE A 100 -3.16 -4.76 -8.77
CA PHE A 100 -2.58 -6.09 -8.84
C PHE A 100 -3.48 -7.06 -9.62
N SER A 101 -2.91 -7.79 -10.55
CA SER A 101 -3.56 -8.94 -11.18
C SER A 101 -3.36 -10.18 -10.30
N LEU A 102 -4.20 -10.33 -9.29
CA LEU A 102 -4.15 -11.48 -8.38
C LEU A 102 -4.87 -12.68 -8.99
N SER A 103 -4.28 -13.87 -8.84
CA SER A 103 -4.88 -15.14 -9.23
C SER A 103 -4.25 -16.29 -8.44
N GLU A 104 -4.82 -17.49 -8.53
CA GLU A 104 -4.24 -18.70 -7.92
C GLU A 104 -2.91 -19.10 -8.54
N ARG A 105 -2.68 -18.72 -9.81
CA ARG A 105 -1.40 -18.98 -10.49
C ARG A 105 -0.37 -17.92 -10.12
N ALA A 106 0.87 -18.34 -9.89
CA ALA A 106 1.98 -17.43 -9.60
C ALA A 106 2.17 -16.39 -10.72
N SER A 107 2.37 -15.14 -10.35
CA SER A 107 2.58 -14.04 -11.32
C SER A 107 3.78 -14.28 -12.23
N ALA A 108 4.86 -14.88 -11.70
CA ALA A 108 6.05 -15.25 -12.47
C ALA A 108 5.74 -16.25 -13.60
N GLU A 109 4.90 -17.25 -13.33
CA GLU A 109 4.49 -18.21 -14.35
C GLU A 109 3.67 -17.57 -15.46
N ARG A 110 2.70 -16.73 -15.07
CA ARG A 110 1.86 -15.97 -16.04
C ARG A 110 2.69 -15.04 -16.89
N ALA A 111 3.67 -14.34 -16.28
CA ALA A 111 4.58 -13.46 -16.99
C ALA A 111 5.48 -14.23 -17.96
N ALA A 112 6.05 -15.36 -17.54
CA ALA A 112 6.89 -16.19 -18.40
C ALA A 112 6.11 -16.74 -19.60
N GLU A 113 4.87 -17.16 -19.40
CA GLU A 113 3.97 -17.63 -20.47
C GLU A 113 3.64 -16.53 -21.46
N ALA A 114 3.29 -15.34 -20.97
CA ALA A 114 2.99 -14.19 -21.82
C ALA A 114 4.20 -13.75 -22.66
N ILE A 115 5.40 -13.70 -22.05
CA ILE A 115 6.65 -13.40 -22.75
C ILE A 115 6.95 -14.49 -23.80
N GLY A 116 6.81 -15.76 -23.43
CA GLY A 116 7.02 -16.88 -24.35
C GLY A 116 6.07 -16.86 -25.55
N ALA A 117 4.80 -16.52 -25.35
CA ALA A 117 3.81 -16.36 -26.41
C ALA A 117 4.15 -15.18 -27.33
N PHE A 118 4.54 -14.06 -26.76
CA PHE A 118 4.95 -12.87 -27.52
C PHE A 118 6.17 -13.18 -28.41
N LEU A 119 7.20 -13.83 -27.88
CA LEU A 119 8.41 -14.21 -28.62
C LEU A 119 8.12 -15.22 -29.76
N LYS A 120 7.10 -16.05 -29.61
CA LYS A 120 6.66 -16.98 -30.66
C LYS A 120 5.72 -16.36 -31.69
N GLY A 121 5.39 -15.07 -31.57
CA GLY A 121 4.45 -14.37 -32.45
C GLY A 121 2.98 -14.74 -32.23
N THR A 122 2.67 -15.45 -31.14
CA THR A 122 1.30 -15.73 -30.72
C THR A 122 0.85 -14.66 -29.74
N ARG A 123 -0.19 -13.90 -30.10
CA ARG A 123 -0.76 -12.88 -29.20
C ARG A 123 -1.43 -13.60 -28.02
N PRO A 124 -1.12 -13.28 -26.76
CA PRO A 124 -1.84 -13.86 -25.64
C PRO A 124 -3.32 -13.44 -25.73
N LEU A 125 -4.20 -14.40 -25.58
CA LEU A 125 -5.63 -14.13 -25.41
C LEU A 125 -5.82 -13.39 -24.09
N GLY A 126 -6.38 -12.19 -24.15
CA GLY A 126 -6.62 -11.28 -23.02
C GLY A 126 -7.59 -11.82 -21.98
#